data_b411ab4472c71fb2e8ecd40df4291fce
#
_entry.id   b411ab4472c71fb2e8ecd40df4291fce
#
_cell.length_a   1.000
_cell.length_b   1.000
_cell.length_c   1.000
_cell.angle_alpha   90.00
_cell.angle_beta   90.00
_cell.angle_gamma   90.00
#
_symmetry.space_group_name_H-M   'P 1'
#
loop_
_entity.id
_entity.type
_entity.pdbx_description
1 polymer ?
#
loop_
_entity_poly.entity_id
_entity_poly.type
_entity_poly.pdbx_seq_one_letter_code
_entity_poly.pdbx_strand_id
1 'polypeptide(L)'
;MTAPTPAGAELLQRAAGVIAAKHRGDLAGAEELLAAFPSEQARTLGFYLLADLALGLVRASSGQSMDDLVRELSLLVAATAGQPPPAGH
;
A
#
# COMPACT_ATOMS: atom_id res chain seq x y z
N MET A 1 1.12 18.30 -0.96
CA MET A 1 0.18 17.21 -0.64
C MET A 1 -0.89 17.71 0.32
N THR A 2 -2.14 17.48 -0.02
CA THR A 2 -3.24 17.88 0.83
C THR A 2 -3.44 16.82 1.92
N ALA A 3 -3.63 17.26 3.16
CA ALA A 3 -3.91 16.34 4.25
C ALA A 3 -5.23 15.61 4.01
N PRO A 4 -5.34 14.32 4.34
CA PRO A 4 -6.59 13.61 4.19
C PRO A 4 -7.66 14.18 5.16
N THR A 5 -8.92 14.04 4.77
CA THR A 5 -10.04 14.36 5.66
C THR A 5 -10.02 13.40 6.85
N PRO A 6 -10.72 13.71 7.96
CA PRO A 6 -10.83 12.76 9.08
C PRO A 6 -11.33 11.38 8.65
N ALA A 7 -12.33 11.33 7.76
CA ALA A 7 -12.81 10.05 7.23
C ALA A 7 -11.73 9.36 6.39
N GLY A 8 -11.01 10.13 5.57
CA GLY A 8 -9.90 9.59 4.78
C GLY A 8 -8.78 9.07 5.68
N ALA A 9 -8.48 9.77 6.77
CA ALA A 9 -7.46 9.33 7.72
C ALA A 9 -7.83 8.00 8.37
N GLU A 10 -9.10 7.80 8.72
CA GLU A 10 -9.56 6.53 9.27
C GLU A 10 -9.40 5.38 8.28
N LEU A 11 -9.75 5.62 7.02
CA LEU A 11 -9.59 4.62 5.97
C LEU A 11 -8.13 4.28 5.74
N LEU A 12 -7.26 5.29 5.74
CA LEU A 12 -5.83 5.11 5.60
C LEU A 12 -5.27 4.28 6.76
N GLN A 13 -5.67 4.60 7.99
CA GLN A 13 -5.21 3.88 9.18
C GLN A 13 -5.64 2.42 9.14
N ARG A 14 -6.86 2.16 8.68
CA ARG A 14 -7.36 0.80 8.54
C ARG A 14 -6.55 0.02 7.50
N ALA A 15 -6.25 0.65 6.37
CA ALA A 15 -5.42 0.03 5.35
C ALA A 15 -4.01 -0.27 5.88
N ALA A 16 -3.42 0.66 6.61
CA ALA A 16 -2.12 0.44 7.24
C ALA A 16 -2.18 -0.72 8.23
N GLY A 17 -3.28 -0.83 8.98
CA GLY A 17 -3.51 -1.94 9.90
C GLY A 17 -3.54 -3.29 9.19
N VAL A 18 -4.14 -3.36 8.01
CA VAL A 18 -4.15 -4.59 7.20
C VAL A 18 -2.72 -5.01 6.86
N ILE A 19 -1.92 -4.06 6.38
CA ILE A 19 -0.53 -4.35 6.01
C ILE A 19 0.26 -4.83 7.24
N ALA A 20 0.12 -4.13 8.36
CA ALA A 20 0.80 -4.50 9.59
C ALA A 20 0.39 -5.89 10.09
N ALA A 21 -0.90 -6.20 10.04
CA ALA A 21 -1.40 -7.51 10.44
C ALA A 21 -0.82 -8.62 9.58
N LYS A 22 -0.79 -8.42 8.26
CA LYS A 22 -0.19 -9.40 7.35
C LYS A 22 1.28 -9.62 7.63
N HIS A 23 2.01 -8.57 7.92
CA HIS A 23 3.44 -8.69 8.26
C HIS A 23 3.69 -9.47 9.55
N ARG A 24 2.74 -9.40 10.49
CA ARG A 24 2.85 -10.20 11.72
C ARG A 24 2.40 -11.64 11.53
N GLY A 25 1.85 -11.98 10.38
CA GLY A 25 1.25 -13.29 10.17
C GLY A 25 -0.15 -13.43 10.73
N ASP A 26 -0.76 -12.32 11.13
CA ASP A 26 -2.12 -12.30 11.66
C ASP A 26 -3.11 -12.16 10.51
N LEU A 27 -3.34 -13.25 9.80
CA LEU A 27 -4.20 -13.23 8.62
C LEU A 27 -5.67 -13.01 8.98
N ALA A 28 -6.10 -13.56 10.11
CA ALA A 28 -7.48 -13.36 10.58
C ALA A 28 -7.73 -11.90 10.91
N GLY A 29 -6.78 -11.25 11.59
CA GLY A 29 -6.88 -9.82 11.90
C GLY A 29 -6.90 -8.96 10.64
N ALA A 30 -6.09 -9.31 9.65
CA ALA A 30 -6.08 -8.60 8.37
C ALA A 30 -7.45 -8.71 7.68
N GLU A 31 -8.04 -9.91 7.67
CA GLU A 31 -9.36 -10.11 7.06
C GLU A 31 -10.46 -9.34 7.79
N GLU A 32 -10.41 -9.30 9.11
CA GLU A 32 -11.36 -8.52 9.89
C GLU A 32 -11.29 -7.03 9.54
N LEU A 33 -10.07 -6.49 9.40
CA LEU A 33 -9.89 -5.10 9.02
C LEU A 33 -10.38 -4.84 7.60
N LEU A 34 -10.12 -5.75 6.67
CA LEU A 34 -10.61 -5.63 5.30
C LEU A 34 -12.14 -5.62 5.26
N ALA A 35 -12.77 -6.50 6.03
CA ALA A 35 -14.23 -6.58 6.10
C ALA A 35 -14.87 -5.37 6.78
N ALA A 36 -14.10 -4.64 7.59
CA ALA A 36 -14.60 -3.47 8.30
C ALA A 36 -14.69 -2.22 7.46
N PHE A 37 -14.16 -2.22 6.24
CA PHE A 37 -14.35 -1.08 5.34
C PHE A 37 -15.83 -0.99 4.94
N PRO A 38 -16.42 0.20 4.94
CA PRO A 38 -17.84 0.34 4.65
C PRO A 38 -18.25 0.02 3.22
N SER A 39 -17.30 0.01 2.28
CA SER A 39 -17.57 -0.31 0.88
C SER A 39 -16.26 -0.64 0.18
N GLU A 40 -16.37 -1.19 -1.03
CA GLU A 40 -15.19 -1.43 -1.86
C GLU A 40 -14.52 -0.12 -2.25
N GLN A 41 -15.31 0.92 -2.50
CA GLN A 41 -14.77 2.24 -2.82
C GLN A 41 -13.98 2.81 -1.65
N ALA A 42 -14.49 2.66 -0.43
CA ALA A 42 -13.79 3.11 0.77
C ALA A 42 -12.48 2.35 0.96
N ARG A 43 -12.51 1.05 0.73
CA ARG A 43 -11.30 0.22 0.81
C ARG A 43 -10.25 0.67 -0.19
N THR A 44 -10.66 0.86 -1.43
CA THR A 44 -9.77 1.35 -2.49
C THR A 44 -9.19 2.71 -2.12
N LEU A 45 -10.02 3.62 -1.63
CA LEU A 45 -9.57 4.94 -1.21
C LEU A 45 -8.55 4.85 -0.08
N GLY A 46 -8.80 3.98 0.90
CA GLY A 46 -7.89 3.81 2.02
C GLY A 46 -6.50 3.36 1.56
N PHE A 47 -6.43 2.37 0.70
CA PHE A 47 -5.16 1.88 0.17
C PHE A 47 -4.51 2.88 -0.77
N TYR A 48 -5.29 3.62 -1.56
CA TYR A 48 -4.76 4.69 -2.40
C TYR A 48 -4.09 5.77 -1.54
N LEU A 49 -4.77 6.23 -0.49
CA LEU A 49 -4.23 7.26 0.40
C LEU A 49 -2.95 6.76 1.09
N LEU A 50 -2.95 5.51 1.51
CA LEU A 50 -1.78 4.92 2.14
C LEU A 50 -0.60 4.87 1.16
N ALA A 51 -0.84 4.42 -0.06
CA ALA A 51 0.20 4.34 -1.07
C ALA A 51 0.75 5.73 -1.41
N ASP A 52 -0.14 6.70 -1.56
CA ASP A 52 0.25 8.07 -1.87
C ASP A 52 1.13 8.66 -0.76
N LEU A 53 0.73 8.44 0.49
CA LEU A 53 1.51 8.92 1.63
C LEU A 53 2.86 8.21 1.70
N ALA A 54 2.89 6.90 1.53
CA ALA A 54 4.13 6.13 1.60
C ALA A 54 5.11 6.56 0.50
N LEU A 55 4.60 6.73 -0.72
CA LEU A 55 5.43 7.22 -1.83
C LEU A 55 5.91 8.65 -1.57
N GLY A 56 5.07 9.46 -0.95
CA GLY A 56 5.46 10.81 -0.55
C GLY A 56 6.62 10.82 0.43
N LEU A 57 6.63 9.88 1.38
CA LEU A 57 7.73 9.75 2.33
C LEU A 57 9.03 9.34 1.62
N VAL A 58 8.95 8.41 0.67
CA VAL A 58 10.12 7.99 -0.11
C VAL A 58 10.65 9.16 -0.94
N ARG A 59 9.76 9.92 -1.57
CA ARG A 59 10.16 11.11 -2.34
C ARG A 59 10.87 12.13 -1.48
N ALA A 60 10.36 12.36 -0.27
CA ALA A 60 10.95 13.31 0.64
C ALA A 60 12.38 12.92 1.03
N SER A 61 12.65 11.63 1.14
CA SER A 61 13.99 11.17 1.51
C SER A 61 14.92 10.97 0.32
N SER A 62 14.39 10.66 -0.87
CA SER A 62 15.21 10.37 -2.05
C SER A 62 15.37 11.53 -3.01
N GLY A 63 14.48 12.52 -2.94
CA GLY A 63 14.48 13.64 -3.90
C GLY A 63 13.96 13.28 -5.27
N GLN A 64 13.42 12.08 -5.46
CA GLN A 64 12.88 11.66 -6.75
C GLN A 64 11.51 12.26 -7.00
N SER A 65 11.13 12.39 -8.29
CA SER A 65 9.78 12.74 -8.66
C SER A 65 8.87 11.54 -8.51
N MET A 66 7.56 11.76 -8.46
CA MET A 66 6.59 10.66 -8.41
C MET A 66 6.71 9.78 -9.66
N ASP A 67 6.91 10.39 -10.83
CA ASP A 67 7.07 9.63 -12.08
C ASP A 67 8.28 8.72 -12.03
N ASP A 68 9.39 9.19 -11.47
CA ASP A 68 10.59 8.37 -11.34
C ASP A 68 10.38 7.22 -10.39
N LEU A 69 9.70 7.45 -9.25
CA LEU A 69 9.39 6.39 -8.30
C LEU A 69 8.48 5.33 -8.92
N VAL A 70 7.43 5.76 -9.63
CA VAL A 70 6.51 4.83 -10.27
C VAL A 70 7.23 3.99 -11.32
N ARG A 71 8.13 4.64 -12.08
CA ARG A 71 8.94 3.93 -13.08
C ARG A 71 9.82 2.86 -12.40
N GLU A 72 10.49 3.24 -11.32
CA GLU A 72 11.35 2.33 -10.58
C GLU A 72 10.57 1.14 -10.01
N LEU A 73 9.41 1.42 -9.40
CA LEU A 73 8.54 0.37 -8.89
C LEU A 73 8.05 -0.55 -10.02
N SER A 74 7.70 0.02 -11.16
CA SER A 74 7.26 -0.76 -12.31
C SER A 74 8.36 -1.68 -12.81
N LEU A 75 9.60 -1.20 -12.82
CA LEU A 75 10.75 -2.02 -13.22
C LEU A 75 10.99 -3.15 -12.22
N LEU A 76 10.85 -2.87 -10.92
CA LEU A 76 11.00 -3.90 -9.89
C LEU A 76 9.92 -4.97 -10.01
N VAL A 77 8.68 -4.56 -10.23
CA VAL A 77 7.57 -5.50 -10.42
C VAL A 77 7.79 -6.34 -11.66
N ALA A 78 8.20 -5.72 -12.77
CA ALA A 78 8.47 -6.43 -14.00
C ALA A 78 9.61 -7.45 -13.83
N ALA A 79 10.67 -7.06 -13.13
CA ALA A 79 11.79 -7.95 -12.87
C ALA A 79 11.35 -9.14 -12.01
N THR A 80 10.53 -8.89 -10.99
CA THR A 80 10.03 -9.93 -10.11
C THR A 80 9.08 -10.87 -10.85
N ALA A 81 8.16 -10.30 -11.62
CA ALA A 81 7.17 -11.08 -12.37
C ALA A 81 7.81 -11.87 -13.51
N GLY A 82 8.89 -11.34 -14.10
CA GLY A 82 9.60 -11.99 -15.19
C GLY A 82 10.59 -13.05 -14.76
N GLN A 83 10.87 -13.18 -13.45
CA GLN A 83 11.79 -14.19 -12.95
C GLN A 83 11.07 -15.54 -12.86
N PRO A 84 11.74 -16.64 -13.29
CA PRO A 84 11.17 -17.96 -13.07
C PRO A 84 11.13 -18.25 -11.58
N PRO A 85 10.16 -19.06 -11.12
CA PRO A 85 10.14 -19.44 -9.71
C PRO A 85 11.43 -20.16 -9.33
N PRO A 86 11.90 -20.00 -8.07
CA PRO A 86 13.09 -20.72 -7.64
C PRO A 86 12.93 -22.22 -7.78
N ALA A 87 14.06 -22.91 -7.98
CA ALA A 87 14.06 -24.36 -8.07
C ALA A 87 13.45 -24.96 -6.79
N GLY A 88 12.56 -25.92 -6.96
CA GLY A 88 11.87 -26.53 -5.83
C GLY A 88 10.53 -25.89 -5.50
N HIS A 89 10.16 -24.92 -6.23
CA HIS A 89 8.88 -24.25 -6.06
C HIS A 89 7.79 -25.15 -6.61
#